data_a563e3fe4f844c6ab737caf431a44d7a
#
_entry.id   a563e3fe4f844c6ab737caf431a44d7a
#
_cell.length_a   1.000
_cell.length_b   1.000
_cell.length_c   1.000
_cell.angle_alpha   90.00
_cell.angle_beta   90.00
_cell.angle_gamma   90.00
#
_symmetry.space_group_name_H-M   'P 1'
#
loop_
_entity.id
_entity.type
_entity.pdbx_description
1 polymer ?
#
loop_
_entity_poly.entity_id
_entity_poly.type
_entity_poly.pdbx_seq_one_letter_code
_entity_poly.pdbx_strand_id
1 'polypeptide(L)'
;MRDVTLLELDGVETYYGESHVLEGVTLSVDEGEVVALVGRNGVGKTTTLRSILQLTPPREGTITYRDEQLVGLETHAVAERGVGWIPEDRRIFSQLTVAENVRVAVPDGADTGERVATVYDTFPILEERRDQEAGTLSGGQQQMLALARGLVGENDLLLVDEPSEGLAPQIVADVAEALADAATETTLLLVEQNLPLALDLADRFYVLDKGRVVDDGDTADVSADDERLRRYLSA
;
A
#
# COMPACT_ATOMS: atom_id res chain seq x y z
N MET A 1 -22.67 -1.24 -12.81
CA MET A 1 -21.83 -2.39 -13.18
C MET A 1 -21.73 -3.22 -11.92
N ARG A 2 -21.70 -4.54 -11.93
CA ARG A 2 -21.39 -5.26 -10.67
C ARG A 2 -19.91 -5.03 -10.44
N ASP A 3 -19.58 -4.46 -9.31
CA ASP A 3 -18.18 -4.32 -8.87
C ASP A 3 -17.63 -5.74 -8.72
N VAL A 4 -16.51 -6.01 -9.36
CA VAL A 4 -15.86 -7.33 -9.31
C VAL A 4 -14.88 -7.28 -8.16
N THR A 5 -15.12 -8.08 -7.13
CA THR A 5 -14.20 -8.17 -6.00
C THR A 5 -12.86 -8.74 -6.47
N LEU A 6 -11.80 -7.94 -6.30
CA LEU A 6 -10.43 -8.30 -6.68
C LEU A 6 -9.71 -9.02 -5.56
N LEU A 7 -9.86 -8.54 -4.31
CA LEU A 7 -9.25 -9.09 -3.11
C LEU A 7 -10.32 -9.26 -2.03
N GLU A 8 -10.36 -10.42 -1.38
CA GLU A 8 -11.23 -10.70 -0.24
C GLU A 8 -10.44 -11.40 0.88
N LEU A 9 -10.57 -10.86 2.09
CA LEU A 9 -10.14 -11.49 3.34
C LEU A 9 -11.39 -11.92 4.10
N ASP A 10 -11.46 -13.16 4.53
CA ASP A 10 -12.57 -13.68 5.35
C ASP A 10 -12.03 -14.38 6.60
N GLY A 11 -12.32 -13.78 7.75
CA GLY A 11 -11.98 -14.33 9.07
C GLY A 11 -10.48 -14.55 9.28
N VAL A 12 -9.61 -13.68 8.78
CA VAL A 12 -8.16 -13.87 8.80
C VAL A 12 -7.60 -13.74 10.21
N GLU A 13 -6.93 -14.81 10.68
CA GLU A 13 -6.29 -14.94 11.98
C GLU A 13 -4.78 -15.06 11.82
N THR A 14 -4.01 -14.05 12.23
CA THR A 14 -2.55 -14.04 12.05
C THR A 14 -1.81 -13.88 13.36
N TYR A 15 -0.70 -14.61 13.49
CA TYR A 15 0.10 -14.70 14.70
C TYR A 15 1.58 -14.47 14.44
N TYR A 16 2.26 -13.84 15.41
CA TYR A 16 3.72 -13.87 15.55
C TYR A 16 4.08 -14.72 16.77
N GLY A 17 4.51 -15.95 16.53
CA GLY A 17 4.68 -16.93 17.61
C GLY A 17 3.35 -17.17 18.33
N GLU A 18 3.27 -16.86 19.62
CA GLU A 18 2.05 -16.97 20.42
C GLU A 18 1.21 -15.66 20.44
N SER A 19 1.73 -14.58 19.87
CA SER A 19 1.01 -13.30 19.85
C SER A 19 -0.03 -13.30 18.75
N HIS A 20 -1.30 -13.23 19.10
CA HIS A 20 -2.42 -13.08 18.18
C HIS A 20 -2.52 -11.61 17.75
N VAL A 21 -2.34 -11.31 16.49
CA VAL A 21 -2.25 -9.94 15.95
C VAL A 21 -3.44 -9.58 15.08
N LEU A 22 -3.89 -10.50 14.22
CA LEU A 22 -5.16 -10.32 13.50
C LEU A 22 -6.16 -11.32 14.05
N GLU A 23 -7.33 -10.81 14.42
CA GLU A 23 -8.37 -11.52 15.12
C GLU A 23 -9.67 -11.53 14.30
N GLY A 24 -9.72 -12.32 13.22
CA GLY A 24 -10.88 -12.47 12.35
C GLY A 24 -11.07 -11.28 11.41
N VAL A 25 -9.99 -10.78 10.79
CA VAL A 25 -10.08 -9.66 9.84
C VAL A 25 -10.83 -10.08 8.58
N THR A 26 -11.91 -9.34 8.28
CA THR A 26 -12.71 -9.49 7.06
C THR A 26 -12.80 -8.13 6.36
N LEU A 27 -12.39 -8.07 5.11
CA LEU A 27 -12.47 -6.91 4.23
C LEU A 27 -12.44 -7.33 2.76
N SER A 28 -12.88 -6.44 1.88
CA SER A 28 -12.82 -6.64 0.43
C SER A 28 -12.33 -5.39 -0.29
N VAL A 29 -11.74 -5.58 -1.47
CA VAL A 29 -11.33 -4.54 -2.40
C VAL A 29 -11.84 -4.91 -3.78
N ASP A 30 -12.60 -4.02 -4.42
CA ASP A 30 -13.11 -4.23 -5.76
C ASP A 30 -12.12 -3.74 -6.82
N GLU A 31 -12.22 -4.24 -8.06
CA GLU A 31 -11.31 -3.87 -9.15
C GLU A 31 -11.45 -2.38 -9.48
N GLY A 32 -10.32 -1.65 -9.52
CA GLY A 32 -10.26 -0.20 -9.77
C GLY A 32 -10.64 0.67 -8.56
N GLU A 33 -10.85 0.07 -7.38
CA GLU A 33 -11.18 0.77 -6.16
C GLU A 33 -9.90 1.18 -5.38
N VAL A 34 -9.97 2.28 -4.66
CA VAL A 34 -9.01 2.64 -3.61
C VAL A 34 -9.65 2.40 -2.26
N VAL A 35 -9.12 1.44 -1.51
CA VAL A 35 -9.60 1.12 -0.15
C VAL A 35 -8.55 1.53 0.87
N ALA A 36 -8.95 2.25 1.91
CA ALA A 36 -8.09 2.60 3.02
C ALA A 36 -8.34 1.69 4.24
N LEU A 37 -7.28 1.08 4.77
CA LEU A 37 -7.28 0.43 6.07
C LEU A 37 -6.65 1.36 7.10
N VAL A 38 -7.46 2.03 7.90
CA VAL A 38 -7.00 3.04 8.86
C VAL A 38 -6.98 2.47 10.28
N GLY A 39 -6.07 2.99 11.11
CA GLY A 39 -5.93 2.57 12.50
C GLY A 39 -4.65 3.10 13.13
N ARG A 40 -4.52 2.99 14.44
CA ARG A 40 -3.33 3.39 15.20
C ARG A 40 -2.13 2.47 14.89
N ASN A 41 -0.92 2.94 15.26
CA ASN A 41 0.27 2.09 15.15
C ASN A 41 0.14 0.86 16.06
N GLY A 42 0.55 -0.30 15.52
CA GLY A 42 0.54 -1.57 16.25
C GLY A 42 -0.81 -2.30 16.29
N VAL A 43 -1.88 -1.83 15.61
CA VAL A 43 -3.19 -2.50 15.61
C VAL A 43 -3.28 -3.67 14.63
N GLY A 44 -2.27 -3.87 13.74
CA GLY A 44 -2.24 -4.98 12.79
C GLY A 44 -2.26 -4.60 11.31
N LYS A 45 -2.24 -3.32 10.94
CA LYS A 45 -2.32 -2.84 9.56
C LYS A 45 -1.26 -3.48 8.64
N THR A 46 0.02 -3.28 8.93
CA THR A 46 1.14 -3.90 8.19
C THR A 46 1.05 -5.43 8.20
N THR A 47 0.55 -6.02 9.31
CA THR A 47 0.34 -7.47 9.41
C THR A 47 -0.72 -7.94 8.41
N THR A 48 -1.78 -7.16 8.18
CA THR A 48 -2.79 -7.46 7.15
C THR A 48 -2.14 -7.53 5.77
N LEU A 49 -1.33 -6.53 5.38
CA LEU A 49 -0.60 -6.55 4.10
C LEU A 49 0.37 -7.74 4.02
N ARG A 50 1.09 -8.03 5.10
CA ARG A 50 2.00 -9.18 5.16
C ARG A 50 1.29 -10.52 5.06
N SER A 51 0.05 -10.61 5.55
CA SER A 51 -0.77 -11.82 5.42
C SER A 51 -1.22 -12.01 3.96
N ILE A 52 -1.64 -10.94 3.27
CA ILE A 52 -1.97 -10.98 1.84
C ILE A 52 -0.77 -11.47 1.03
N LEU A 53 0.42 -10.91 1.28
CA LEU A 53 1.67 -11.28 0.60
C LEU A 53 2.26 -12.64 1.01
N GLN A 54 1.63 -13.33 1.96
CA GLN A 54 2.13 -14.59 2.53
C GLN A 54 3.53 -14.46 3.17
N LEU A 55 3.94 -13.25 3.54
CA LEU A 55 5.14 -13.00 4.35
C LEU A 55 4.93 -13.41 5.81
N THR A 56 3.70 -13.31 6.29
CA THR A 56 3.22 -13.81 7.58
C THR A 56 1.87 -14.49 7.33
N PRO A 57 1.88 -15.76 6.86
CA PRO A 57 0.65 -16.47 6.50
C PRO A 57 -0.32 -16.56 7.68
N PRO A 58 -1.63 -16.39 7.45
CA PRO A 58 -2.62 -16.60 8.49
C PRO A 58 -2.68 -18.06 8.92
N ARG A 59 -3.06 -18.31 10.18
CA ARG A 59 -3.32 -19.67 10.69
C ARG A 59 -4.74 -20.15 10.35
N GLU A 60 -5.69 -19.22 10.29
CA GLU A 60 -7.10 -19.48 9.98
C GLU A 60 -7.65 -18.37 9.09
N GLY A 61 -8.78 -18.61 8.45
CA GLY A 61 -9.40 -17.72 7.48
C GLY A 61 -8.89 -17.93 6.05
N THR A 62 -9.40 -17.13 5.13
CA THR A 62 -9.06 -17.21 3.71
C THR A 62 -8.66 -15.85 3.16
N ILE A 63 -7.78 -15.85 2.18
CA ILE A 63 -7.41 -14.68 1.40
C ILE A 63 -7.53 -15.05 -0.08
N THR A 64 -8.49 -14.46 -0.76
CA THR A 64 -8.80 -14.76 -2.16
C THR A 64 -8.48 -13.55 -3.03
N TYR A 65 -7.78 -13.77 -4.12
CA TYR A 65 -7.44 -12.77 -5.11
C TYR A 65 -7.85 -13.27 -6.50
N ARG A 66 -8.72 -12.55 -7.21
CA ARG A 66 -9.30 -12.98 -8.49
C ARG A 66 -9.82 -14.42 -8.45
N ASP A 67 -10.62 -14.74 -7.45
CA ASP A 67 -11.17 -16.09 -7.20
C ASP A 67 -10.12 -17.19 -6.90
N GLU A 68 -8.83 -16.84 -6.76
CA GLU A 68 -7.77 -17.77 -6.38
C GLU A 68 -7.37 -17.61 -4.92
N GLN A 69 -7.24 -18.74 -4.19
CA GLN A 69 -6.75 -18.72 -2.80
C GLN A 69 -5.27 -18.41 -2.75
N LEU A 70 -4.88 -17.38 -1.98
CA LEU A 70 -3.48 -17.02 -1.76
C LEU A 70 -2.83 -17.77 -0.60
N VAL A 71 -3.61 -18.20 0.41
CA VAL A 71 -3.07 -18.87 1.59
C VAL A 71 -2.35 -20.17 1.21
N GLY A 72 -1.07 -20.26 1.61
CA GLY A 72 -0.21 -21.39 1.30
C GLY A 72 0.65 -21.23 0.04
N LEU A 73 0.53 -20.11 -0.68
CA LEU A 73 1.45 -19.77 -1.76
C LEU A 73 2.76 -19.21 -1.20
N GLU A 74 3.82 -19.29 -2.00
CA GLU A 74 5.04 -18.55 -1.74
C GLU A 74 4.88 -17.06 -2.13
N THR A 75 5.54 -16.15 -1.42
CA THR A 75 5.42 -14.69 -1.66
C THR A 75 5.67 -14.29 -3.11
N HIS A 76 6.65 -14.90 -3.78
CA HIS A 76 6.93 -14.60 -5.19
C HIS A 76 5.76 -14.98 -6.10
N ALA A 77 5.05 -16.07 -5.80
CA ALA A 77 3.90 -16.49 -6.57
C ALA A 77 2.69 -15.54 -6.39
N VAL A 78 2.59 -14.84 -5.25
CA VAL A 78 1.61 -13.76 -5.05
C VAL A 78 2.00 -12.54 -5.90
N ALA A 79 3.29 -12.17 -5.90
CA ALA A 79 3.78 -11.05 -6.70
C ALA A 79 3.61 -11.31 -8.22
N GLU A 80 3.86 -12.51 -8.70
CA GLU A 80 3.66 -12.92 -10.12
C GLU A 80 2.20 -12.81 -10.57
N ARG A 81 1.25 -12.72 -9.64
CA ARG A 81 -0.17 -12.48 -9.93
C ARG A 81 -0.55 -11.01 -10.06
N GLY A 82 0.43 -10.11 -10.02
CA GLY A 82 0.21 -8.68 -10.14
C GLY A 82 -0.08 -7.98 -8.80
N VAL A 83 0.30 -8.58 -7.66
CA VAL A 83 0.21 -7.93 -6.34
C VAL A 83 1.55 -7.26 -6.00
N GLY A 84 1.59 -5.94 -6.07
CA GLY A 84 2.73 -5.12 -5.68
C GLY A 84 2.68 -4.68 -4.22
N TRP A 85 3.83 -4.26 -3.67
CA TRP A 85 3.92 -3.74 -2.31
C TRP A 85 4.93 -2.61 -2.16
N ILE A 86 4.48 -1.51 -1.56
CA ILE A 86 5.31 -0.40 -1.13
C ILE A 86 5.33 -0.42 0.40
N PRO A 87 6.43 -0.90 1.03
CA PRO A 87 6.52 -1.02 2.47
C PRO A 87 6.87 0.30 3.15
N GLU A 88 6.47 0.47 4.41
CA GLU A 88 6.79 1.60 5.29
C GLU A 88 8.30 1.86 5.38
N ASP A 89 9.13 0.81 5.46
CA ASP A 89 10.60 0.88 5.59
C ASP A 89 11.31 1.21 4.26
N ARG A 90 10.57 1.63 3.22
CA ARG A 90 11.02 2.09 1.89
C ARG A 90 11.78 1.06 1.07
N ARG A 91 12.63 0.25 1.66
CA ARG A 91 13.47 -0.82 1.05
C ARG A 91 14.18 -0.40 -0.24
N ILE A 92 14.69 0.83 -0.28
CA ILE A 92 15.53 1.29 -1.38
C ILE A 92 16.92 0.63 -1.33
N PHE A 93 17.55 0.47 -2.50
CA PHE A 93 18.94 0.03 -2.60
C PHE A 93 19.86 1.23 -2.39
N SER A 94 20.29 1.47 -1.16
CA SER A 94 21.00 2.68 -0.73
C SER A 94 22.33 2.93 -1.46
N GLN A 95 22.98 1.87 -1.93
CA GLN A 95 24.27 1.94 -2.65
C GLN A 95 24.09 2.10 -4.17
N LEU A 96 22.89 1.93 -4.69
CA LEU A 96 22.57 2.19 -6.08
C LEU A 96 22.16 3.65 -6.27
N THR A 97 22.39 4.18 -7.47
CA THR A 97 21.85 5.48 -7.86
C THR A 97 20.32 5.45 -7.94
N VAL A 98 19.69 6.63 -7.98
CA VAL A 98 18.24 6.75 -8.20
C VAL A 98 17.84 6.04 -9.51
N ALA A 99 18.55 6.30 -10.61
CA ALA A 99 18.26 5.67 -11.89
C ALA A 99 18.38 4.14 -11.86
N GLU A 100 19.37 3.59 -11.15
CA GLU A 100 19.53 2.15 -10.98
C GLU A 100 18.41 1.56 -10.12
N ASN A 101 17.99 2.25 -9.04
CA ASN A 101 16.87 1.83 -8.23
C ASN A 101 15.57 1.70 -9.03
N VAL A 102 15.26 2.69 -9.88
CA VAL A 102 14.07 2.67 -10.75
C VAL A 102 14.17 1.52 -11.75
N ARG A 103 15.33 1.38 -12.43
CA ARG A 103 15.52 0.34 -13.47
C ARG A 103 15.38 -1.08 -12.93
N VAL A 104 15.89 -1.36 -11.74
CA VAL A 104 15.78 -2.70 -11.11
C VAL A 104 14.34 -3.08 -10.81
N ALA A 105 13.44 -2.10 -10.69
CA ALA A 105 12.03 -2.33 -10.41
C ALA A 105 11.17 -2.48 -11.69
N VAL A 106 11.73 -2.18 -12.88
CA VAL A 106 11.01 -2.38 -14.15
C VAL A 106 10.87 -3.87 -14.44
N PRO A 107 9.65 -4.36 -14.73
CA PRO A 107 9.42 -5.77 -15.04
C PRO A 107 10.18 -6.22 -16.30
N ASP A 108 10.55 -7.51 -16.33
CA ASP A 108 11.17 -8.13 -17.49
C ASP A 108 10.23 -8.06 -18.72
N GLY A 109 10.75 -7.55 -19.82
CA GLY A 109 10.00 -7.44 -21.09
C GLY A 109 9.23 -6.12 -21.27
N ALA A 110 9.11 -5.28 -20.24
CA ALA A 110 8.53 -3.94 -20.37
C ALA A 110 9.50 -2.96 -21.04
N ASP A 111 8.95 -1.90 -21.68
CA ASP A 111 9.79 -0.81 -22.20
C ASP A 111 10.38 0.01 -21.06
N THR A 112 11.64 -0.27 -20.73
CA THR A 112 12.35 0.41 -19.65
C THR A 112 12.42 1.92 -19.85
N GLY A 113 12.52 2.39 -21.11
CA GLY A 113 12.61 3.82 -21.40
C GLY A 113 11.32 4.55 -21.09
N GLU A 114 10.18 3.99 -21.52
CA GLU A 114 8.85 4.53 -21.25
C GLU A 114 8.53 4.55 -19.77
N ARG A 115 8.75 3.42 -19.06
CA ARG A 115 8.49 3.30 -17.61
C ARG A 115 9.32 4.28 -16.78
N VAL A 116 10.59 4.42 -17.10
CA VAL A 116 11.48 5.38 -16.43
C VAL A 116 11.05 6.82 -16.70
N ALA A 117 10.61 7.15 -17.93
CA ALA A 117 10.10 8.47 -18.25
C ALA A 117 8.85 8.81 -17.44
N THR A 118 7.87 7.90 -17.34
CA THR A 118 6.67 8.07 -16.52
C THR A 118 7.03 8.37 -15.04
N VAL A 119 7.99 7.63 -14.48
CA VAL A 119 8.46 7.88 -13.09
C VAL A 119 9.03 9.29 -12.94
N TYR A 120 9.79 9.78 -13.91
CA TYR A 120 10.39 11.11 -13.84
C TYR A 120 9.39 12.23 -14.12
N ASP A 121 8.34 11.97 -14.89
CA ASP A 121 7.22 12.90 -15.06
C ASP A 121 6.43 13.03 -13.73
N THR A 122 6.20 11.92 -13.02
CA THR A 122 5.53 11.91 -11.71
C THR A 122 6.41 12.50 -10.60
N PHE A 123 7.72 12.22 -10.62
CA PHE A 123 8.67 12.68 -9.59
C PHE A 123 9.87 13.40 -10.21
N PRO A 124 9.74 14.67 -10.67
CA PRO A 124 10.82 15.40 -11.34
C PRO A 124 12.11 15.51 -10.51
N ILE A 125 11.98 15.58 -9.18
CA ILE A 125 13.13 15.61 -8.26
C ILE A 125 14.01 14.36 -8.36
N LEU A 126 13.44 13.21 -8.73
CA LEU A 126 14.20 11.97 -8.94
C LEU A 126 15.01 12.03 -10.24
N GLU A 127 14.49 12.68 -11.28
CA GLU A 127 15.26 12.93 -12.53
C GLU A 127 16.45 13.83 -12.26
N GLU A 128 16.25 14.96 -11.55
CA GLU A 128 17.32 15.89 -11.18
C GLU A 128 18.46 15.21 -10.39
N ARG A 129 18.14 14.13 -9.68
CA ARG A 129 19.06 13.38 -8.81
C ARG A 129 19.37 11.97 -9.31
N ARG A 130 19.08 11.69 -10.56
CA ARG A 130 19.16 10.33 -11.14
C ARG A 130 20.52 9.64 -10.95
N ASP A 131 21.60 10.43 -10.93
CA ASP A 131 22.97 9.92 -10.79
C ASP A 131 23.46 9.93 -9.32
N GLN A 132 22.61 10.36 -8.36
CA GLN A 132 22.93 10.41 -6.94
C GLN A 132 22.67 9.04 -6.29
N GLU A 133 23.55 8.61 -5.35
CA GLU A 133 23.32 7.42 -4.52
C GLU A 133 22.06 7.59 -3.67
N ALA A 134 21.14 6.64 -3.72
CA ALA A 134 19.84 6.71 -3.06
C ALA A 134 19.95 6.86 -1.53
N GLY A 135 20.98 6.27 -0.92
CA GLY A 135 21.23 6.40 0.52
C GLY A 135 21.55 7.83 0.97
N THR A 136 21.93 8.74 0.06
CA THR A 136 22.26 10.14 0.35
C THR A 136 21.08 11.11 0.17
N LEU A 137 19.95 10.62 -0.32
CA LEU A 137 18.72 11.38 -0.46
C LEU A 137 18.11 11.75 0.90
N SER A 138 17.32 12.84 0.94
CA SER A 138 16.50 13.14 2.12
C SER A 138 15.42 12.05 2.34
N GLY A 139 14.88 11.95 3.55
CA GLY A 139 13.84 10.97 3.87
C GLY A 139 12.62 11.06 2.94
N GLY A 140 12.17 12.28 2.60
CA GLY A 140 11.08 12.48 1.65
C GLY A 140 11.43 12.02 0.22
N GLN A 141 12.65 12.31 -0.25
CA GLN A 141 13.11 11.84 -1.57
C GLN A 141 13.27 10.32 -1.62
N GLN A 142 13.70 9.70 -0.52
CA GLN A 142 13.74 8.24 -0.40
C GLN A 142 12.33 7.63 -0.46
N GLN A 143 11.33 8.31 0.12
CA GLN A 143 9.92 7.89 0.04
C GLN A 143 9.40 7.99 -1.39
N MET A 144 9.66 9.10 -2.08
CA MET A 144 9.32 9.24 -3.51
C MET A 144 9.98 8.15 -4.35
N LEU A 145 11.24 7.79 -4.06
CA LEU A 145 11.92 6.70 -4.76
C LEU A 145 11.30 5.33 -4.45
N ALA A 146 10.86 5.08 -3.23
CA ALA A 146 10.17 3.86 -2.87
C ALA A 146 8.81 3.73 -3.60
N LEU A 147 8.05 4.83 -3.65
CA LEU A 147 6.81 4.93 -4.43
C LEU A 147 7.07 4.70 -5.93
N ALA A 148 8.04 5.43 -6.49
CA ALA A 148 8.44 5.30 -7.89
C ALA A 148 8.75 3.84 -8.28
N ARG A 149 9.44 3.10 -7.41
CA ARG A 149 9.75 1.68 -7.61
C ARG A 149 8.53 0.78 -7.55
N GLY A 150 7.55 1.10 -6.70
CA GLY A 150 6.27 0.36 -6.64
C GLY A 150 5.40 0.65 -7.86
N LEU A 151 5.35 1.91 -8.30
CA LEU A 151 4.51 2.36 -9.40
C LEU A 151 5.06 1.97 -10.79
N VAL A 152 6.36 1.77 -10.94
CA VAL A 152 6.97 1.36 -12.21
C VAL A 152 6.61 -0.08 -12.61
N GLY A 153 6.17 -0.89 -11.63
CA GLY A 153 5.69 -2.26 -11.84
C GLY A 153 4.34 -2.31 -12.56
N GLU A 154 4.03 -3.46 -13.14
CA GLU A 154 2.71 -3.77 -13.67
C GLU A 154 1.89 -4.48 -12.59
N ASN A 155 1.24 -3.69 -11.72
CA ASN A 155 0.46 -4.24 -10.63
C ASN A 155 -1.02 -4.04 -10.90
N ASP A 156 -1.82 -5.10 -10.75
CA ASP A 156 -3.29 -5.02 -10.74
C ASP A 156 -3.80 -4.57 -9.37
N LEU A 157 -3.07 -4.93 -8.30
CA LEU A 157 -3.30 -4.52 -6.93
C LEU A 157 -1.99 -4.01 -6.32
N LEU A 158 -1.98 -2.80 -5.81
CA LEU A 158 -0.84 -2.23 -5.09
C LEU A 158 -1.17 -2.04 -3.61
N LEU A 159 -0.43 -2.72 -2.78
CA LEU A 159 -0.48 -2.59 -1.32
C LEU A 159 0.47 -1.48 -0.88
N VAL A 160 -0.02 -0.45 -0.20
CA VAL A 160 0.78 0.72 0.21
C VAL A 160 0.73 0.87 1.72
N ASP A 161 1.91 0.80 2.36
CA ASP A 161 2.04 0.75 3.82
C ASP A 161 2.57 2.07 4.36
N GLU A 162 1.71 2.86 5.00
CA GLU A 162 1.98 4.14 5.68
C GLU A 162 2.87 5.12 4.87
N PRO A 163 2.50 5.46 3.61
CA PRO A 163 3.34 6.24 2.72
C PRO A 163 3.60 7.67 3.21
N SER A 164 2.78 8.20 4.13
CA SER A 164 2.92 9.56 4.67
C SER A 164 3.72 9.63 5.97
N GLU A 165 4.13 8.50 6.57
CA GLU A 165 4.73 8.49 7.89
C GLU A 165 6.08 9.24 7.92
N GLY A 166 6.20 10.16 8.90
CA GLY A 166 7.43 10.91 9.14
C GLY A 166 7.79 11.92 8.04
N LEU A 167 6.87 12.26 7.15
CA LEU A 167 7.08 13.20 6.05
C LEU A 167 6.64 14.62 6.41
N ALA A 168 7.29 15.61 5.78
CA ALA A 168 6.82 16.99 5.81
C ALA A 168 5.51 17.15 5.01
N PRO A 169 4.60 18.06 5.39
CA PRO A 169 3.30 18.20 4.72
C PRO A 169 3.36 18.40 3.20
N GLN A 170 4.40 19.07 2.69
CA GLN A 170 4.58 19.25 1.25
C GLN A 170 4.85 17.92 0.53
N ILE A 171 5.67 17.06 1.14
CA ILE A 171 5.98 15.73 0.59
C ILE A 171 4.74 14.81 0.65
N VAL A 172 3.91 14.95 1.69
CA VAL A 172 2.63 14.22 1.79
C VAL A 172 1.72 14.58 0.63
N ALA A 173 1.68 15.84 0.22
CA ALA A 173 0.88 16.28 -0.94
C ALA A 173 1.40 15.65 -2.25
N ASP A 174 2.74 15.65 -2.46
CA ASP A 174 3.35 15.01 -3.64
C ASP A 174 3.07 13.50 -3.69
N VAL A 175 3.11 12.83 -2.52
CA VAL A 175 2.76 11.40 -2.37
C VAL A 175 1.28 11.16 -2.68
N ALA A 176 0.39 12.03 -2.19
CA ALA A 176 -1.04 11.92 -2.44
C ALA A 176 -1.36 12.05 -3.94
N GLU A 177 -0.76 13.03 -4.63
CA GLU A 177 -0.92 13.24 -6.07
C GLU A 177 -0.45 12.00 -6.85
N ALA A 178 0.73 11.47 -6.55
CA ALA A 178 1.26 10.27 -7.21
C ALA A 178 0.39 9.02 -7.01
N LEU A 179 -0.19 8.83 -5.81
CA LEU A 179 -1.10 7.73 -5.54
C LEU A 179 -2.45 7.92 -6.21
N ALA A 180 -2.97 9.14 -6.27
CA ALA A 180 -4.20 9.46 -6.99
C ALA A 180 -4.06 9.20 -8.50
N ASP A 181 -2.92 9.57 -9.09
CA ASP A 181 -2.62 9.27 -10.50
C ASP A 181 -2.55 7.75 -10.74
N ALA A 182 -1.85 7.01 -9.87
CA ALA A 182 -1.75 5.56 -9.95
C ALA A 182 -3.11 4.86 -9.84
N ALA A 183 -4.00 5.38 -9.00
CA ALA A 183 -5.35 4.85 -8.79
C ALA A 183 -6.23 4.89 -10.05
N THR A 184 -5.86 5.67 -11.06
CA THR A 184 -6.58 5.70 -12.35
C THR A 184 -6.42 4.42 -13.17
N GLU A 185 -5.38 3.64 -12.89
CA GLU A 185 -5.02 2.44 -13.66
C GLU A 185 -4.83 1.19 -12.77
N THR A 186 -4.69 1.38 -11.45
CA THR A 186 -4.33 0.30 -10.50
C THR A 186 -5.25 0.32 -9.28
N THR A 187 -5.72 -0.85 -8.85
CA THR A 187 -6.43 -0.99 -7.58
C THR A 187 -5.48 -0.78 -6.41
N LEU A 188 -5.89 -0.01 -5.39
CA LEU A 188 -5.03 0.28 -4.23
C LEU A 188 -5.65 -0.22 -2.92
N LEU A 189 -4.84 -0.88 -2.09
CA LEU A 189 -5.12 -1.03 -0.66
C LEU A 189 -4.10 -0.21 0.12
N LEU A 190 -4.55 0.94 0.62
CA LEU A 190 -3.75 1.92 1.36
C LEU A 190 -3.88 1.68 2.86
N VAL A 191 -2.78 1.47 3.53
CA VAL A 191 -2.71 1.43 4.99
C VAL A 191 -2.21 2.76 5.50
N GLU A 192 -2.97 3.43 6.38
CA GLU A 192 -2.63 4.76 6.88
C GLU A 192 -3.08 5.00 8.33
N GLN A 193 -2.32 5.85 9.03
CA GLN A 193 -2.77 6.48 10.27
C GLN A 193 -3.26 7.91 10.01
N ASN A 194 -2.83 8.55 8.93
CA ASN A 194 -3.21 9.89 8.50
C ASN A 194 -4.62 9.85 7.90
N LEU A 195 -5.65 10.02 8.75
CA LEU A 195 -7.05 9.94 8.33
C LEU A 195 -7.41 10.94 7.22
N PRO A 196 -7.00 12.23 7.25
CA PRO A 196 -7.25 13.14 6.15
C PRO A 196 -6.76 12.60 4.81
N LEU A 197 -5.51 12.13 4.73
CA LEU A 197 -4.94 11.57 3.51
C LEU A 197 -5.71 10.33 3.04
N ALA A 198 -6.04 9.43 3.98
CA ALA A 198 -6.79 8.21 3.67
C ALA A 198 -8.16 8.51 3.07
N LEU A 199 -8.91 9.46 3.65
CA LEU A 199 -10.24 9.85 3.17
C LEU A 199 -10.20 10.66 1.86
N ASP A 200 -9.11 11.41 1.61
CA ASP A 200 -8.96 12.18 0.38
C ASP A 200 -8.65 11.28 -0.83
N LEU A 201 -8.02 10.12 -0.61
CA LEU A 201 -7.60 9.20 -1.67
C LEU A 201 -8.56 8.04 -1.89
N ALA A 202 -9.18 7.52 -0.83
CA ALA A 202 -9.93 6.28 -0.89
C ALA A 202 -11.42 6.49 -1.23
N ASP A 203 -12.01 5.50 -1.89
CA ASP A 203 -13.45 5.39 -2.12
C ASP A 203 -14.15 4.82 -0.88
N ARG A 204 -13.53 3.81 -0.25
CA ARG A 204 -14.01 3.15 0.95
C ARG A 204 -12.90 3.02 2.00
N PHE A 205 -13.34 2.86 3.26
CA PHE A 205 -12.41 2.65 4.37
C PHE A 205 -12.83 1.50 5.27
N TYR A 206 -11.85 0.91 5.92
CA TYR A 206 -12.00 0.01 7.07
C TYR A 206 -11.21 0.57 8.24
N VAL A 207 -11.77 0.50 9.44
CA VAL A 207 -11.07 0.87 10.68
C VAL A 207 -10.60 -0.38 11.39
N LEU A 208 -9.30 -0.51 11.56
CA LEU A 208 -8.70 -1.60 12.32
C LEU A 208 -8.36 -1.15 13.74
N ASP A 209 -8.87 -1.87 14.73
CA ASP A 209 -8.48 -1.71 16.14
C ASP A 209 -8.25 -3.08 16.77
N LYS A 210 -7.10 -3.23 17.43
CA LYS A 210 -6.70 -4.48 18.13
C LYS A 210 -6.90 -5.74 17.29
N GLY A 211 -6.46 -5.70 16.03
CA GLY A 211 -6.53 -6.84 15.13
C GLY A 211 -7.92 -7.14 14.55
N ARG A 212 -8.92 -6.28 14.75
CA ARG A 212 -10.28 -6.46 14.25
C ARG A 212 -10.74 -5.27 13.42
N VAL A 213 -11.50 -5.51 12.39
CA VAL A 213 -12.28 -4.47 11.72
C VAL A 213 -13.44 -4.08 12.64
N VAL A 214 -13.49 -2.80 13.02
CA VAL A 214 -14.48 -2.28 14.00
C VAL A 214 -15.44 -1.28 13.38
N ASP A 215 -15.14 -0.77 12.19
CA ASP A 215 -15.99 0.14 11.41
C ASP A 215 -15.59 0.08 9.94
N ASP A 216 -16.50 0.38 9.04
CA ASP A 216 -16.27 0.48 7.60
C ASP A 216 -17.31 1.39 6.95
N GLY A 217 -17.05 1.84 5.73
CA GLY A 217 -17.99 2.65 4.96
C GLY A 217 -17.37 3.36 3.78
N ASP A 218 -18.22 4.12 3.08
CA ASP A 218 -17.79 4.98 1.97
C ASP A 218 -17.18 6.27 2.51
N THR A 219 -16.10 6.74 1.92
CA THR A 219 -15.42 7.97 2.35
C THR A 219 -16.27 9.21 2.13
N ALA A 220 -17.17 9.17 1.15
CA ALA A 220 -18.11 10.25 0.86
C ALA A 220 -19.11 10.53 2.01
N ASP A 221 -19.34 9.56 2.89
CA ASP A 221 -20.30 9.65 4.01
C ASP A 221 -19.68 10.13 5.32
N VAL A 222 -18.36 10.35 5.35
CA VAL A 222 -17.63 10.71 6.57
C VAL A 222 -16.68 11.90 6.34
N SER A 223 -16.18 12.45 7.44
CA SER A 223 -15.13 13.47 7.39
C SER A 223 -14.03 13.14 8.38
N ALA A 224 -12.86 13.75 8.22
CA ALA A 224 -11.75 13.59 9.16
C ALA A 224 -12.07 14.06 10.60
N ASP A 225 -13.15 14.84 10.77
CA ASP A 225 -13.64 15.33 12.05
C ASP A 225 -14.73 14.44 12.68
N ASP A 226 -15.12 13.35 12.00
CA ASP A 226 -16.11 12.42 12.52
C ASP A 226 -15.64 11.80 13.86
N GLU A 227 -16.41 12.02 14.92
CA GLU A 227 -16.11 11.52 16.27
C GLU A 227 -16.05 9.99 16.31
N ARG A 228 -16.81 9.31 15.45
CA ARG A 228 -16.82 7.86 15.31
C ARG A 228 -15.45 7.33 14.90
N LEU A 229 -14.80 7.97 13.93
CA LEU A 229 -13.46 7.60 13.44
C LEU A 229 -12.36 8.07 14.39
N ARG A 230 -12.47 9.31 14.90
CA ARG A 230 -11.49 9.89 15.83
C ARG A 230 -11.23 9.06 17.07
N ARG A 231 -12.26 8.42 17.65
CA ARG A 231 -12.09 7.58 18.85
C ARG A 231 -11.14 6.40 18.66
N TYR A 232 -10.97 5.91 17.42
CA TYR A 232 -10.05 4.81 17.07
C TYR A 232 -8.68 5.29 16.65
N LEU A 233 -8.55 6.56 16.22
CA LEU A 233 -7.33 7.11 15.65
C LEU A 233 -6.64 8.13 16.54
N SER A 234 -7.37 8.76 17.48
CA SER A 234 -6.81 9.69 18.46
C SER A 234 -6.10 8.93 19.60
N ALA A 235 -4.98 9.52 20.08
CA ALA A 235 -4.19 8.98 21.19
C ALA A 235 -4.88 9.18 22.52
#